data_e2b0cf240858ecc8988e20a3727d2d60
#
_entry.id   e2b0cf240858ecc8988e20a3727d2d60
#
_cell.length_a   1.000
_cell.length_b   1.000
_cell.length_c   1.000
_cell.angle_alpha   90.00
_cell.angle_beta   90.00
_cell.angle_gamma   90.00
#
_symmetry.space_group_name_H-M   'P 1'
#
loop_
_entity.id
_entity.type
_entity.pdbx_description
1 polymer ?
#
loop_
_entity_poly.entity_id
_entity_poly.type
_entity_poly.pdbx_seq_one_letter_code
_entity_poly.pdbx_strand_id
1 'polypeptide(L)'
;MIDSKQAYGDYLQKERNYSLLTLRAYLDDVVAFERYIKSEDSDVVLEEVNYSHIRGWIVSLVENGIANNSVNRKISSLKSFYKFLLRSKQIEFTPLQKHKSLKTEKKVQVPFSEKELQDVMTDIEYSDDFEGIRNRVIIELFYTTGMRRAELIGLKVGSYDSGNQTLKVLGKRNKERILPVLDCTALLLSKYMMYRKQLEIIADADMLILNTRGNKVSESFVYRLINSYFSVVSGKVKKSPHVLRHTFATHLLNNGADLNSVKELLGHASLSSTQIYTHSSLAELKKVYNDSHPRNQNDL
;
A
#
# COMPACT_ATOMS: atom_id res chain seq x y z
N MET A 1 9.18 -19.39 -32.06
CA MET A 1 9.15 -19.70 -30.60
C MET A 1 8.60 -18.48 -29.86
N ILE A 2 7.63 -18.66 -29.00
CA ILE A 2 7.13 -17.54 -28.14
C ILE A 2 8.25 -17.23 -27.16
N ASP A 3 8.64 -15.94 -27.06
CA ASP A 3 9.63 -15.49 -26.08
C ASP A 3 9.14 -15.85 -24.65
N SER A 4 9.97 -16.57 -23.90
CA SER A 4 9.65 -17.02 -22.53
C SER A 4 9.25 -15.86 -21.61
N LYS A 5 9.78 -14.66 -21.82
CA LYS A 5 9.42 -13.44 -21.08
C LYS A 5 8.01 -12.96 -21.40
N GLN A 6 7.62 -13.02 -22.69
CA GLN A 6 6.26 -12.65 -23.10
C GLN A 6 5.24 -13.64 -22.52
N ALA A 7 5.52 -14.95 -22.63
CA ALA A 7 4.68 -15.99 -22.05
C ALA A 7 4.57 -15.84 -20.52
N TYR A 8 5.66 -15.48 -19.85
CA TYR A 8 5.66 -15.20 -18.42
C TYR A 8 4.82 -13.96 -18.06
N GLY A 9 4.91 -12.90 -18.87
CA GLY A 9 4.06 -11.72 -18.71
C GLY A 9 2.57 -12.06 -18.77
N ASP A 10 2.17 -12.83 -19.78
CA ASP A 10 0.80 -13.32 -19.95
C ASP A 10 0.34 -14.18 -18.75
N TYR A 11 1.19 -15.08 -18.27
CA TYR A 11 0.95 -15.90 -17.09
C TYR A 11 0.70 -15.03 -15.85
N LEU A 12 1.56 -14.04 -15.60
CA LEU A 12 1.41 -13.13 -14.45
C LEU A 12 0.11 -12.32 -14.53
N GLN A 13 -0.26 -11.86 -15.73
CA GLN A 13 -1.43 -11.04 -15.94
C GLN A 13 -2.73 -11.86 -15.88
N LYS A 14 -2.79 -12.94 -16.69
CA LYS A 14 -4.03 -13.69 -16.94
C LYS A 14 -4.32 -14.74 -15.88
N GLU A 15 -3.28 -15.46 -15.41
CA GLU A 15 -3.48 -16.55 -14.43
C GLU A 15 -3.25 -16.10 -13.00
N ARG A 16 -2.27 -15.20 -12.77
CA ARG A 16 -1.93 -14.73 -11.41
C ARG A 16 -2.66 -13.45 -11.01
N ASN A 17 -3.34 -12.79 -11.96
CA ASN A 17 -4.04 -11.52 -11.75
C ASN A 17 -3.16 -10.46 -11.04
N TYR A 18 -1.90 -10.34 -11.47
CA TYR A 18 -1.00 -9.33 -10.93
C TYR A 18 -1.34 -7.95 -11.49
N SER A 19 -1.17 -6.91 -10.67
CA SER A 19 -1.32 -5.53 -11.14
C SER A 19 -0.27 -5.21 -12.20
N LEU A 20 -0.59 -4.30 -13.13
CA LEU A 20 0.33 -3.87 -14.19
C LEU A 20 1.67 -3.38 -13.62
N LEU A 21 1.68 -2.71 -12.47
CA LEU A 21 2.91 -2.27 -11.79
C LEU A 21 3.75 -3.45 -11.31
N THR A 22 3.11 -4.47 -10.75
CA THR A 22 3.81 -5.69 -10.30
C THR A 22 4.35 -6.47 -11.49
N LEU A 23 3.53 -6.64 -12.54
CA LEU A 23 3.93 -7.28 -13.79
C LEU A 23 5.17 -6.61 -14.36
N ARG A 24 5.13 -5.27 -14.53
CA ARG A 24 6.25 -4.50 -15.06
C ARG A 24 7.51 -4.68 -14.22
N ALA A 25 7.41 -4.54 -12.89
CA ALA A 25 8.56 -4.71 -12.00
C ALA A 25 9.20 -6.10 -12.10
N TYR A 26 8.38 -7.15 -12.26
CA TYR A 26 8.88 -8.53 -12.41
C TYR A 26 9.55 -8.75 -13.75
N LEU A 27 8.99 -8.25 -14.85
CA LEU A 27 9.59 -8.32 -16.17
C LEU A 27 10.88 -7.50 -16.26
N ASP A 28 10.89 -6.28 -15.71
CA ASP A 28 12.08 -5.43 -15.69
C ASP A 28 13.25 -6.11 -14.94
N ASP A 29 12.96 -6.84 -13.84
CA ASP A 29 13.99 -7.58 -13.12
C ASP A 29 14.53 -8.76 -13.94
N VAL A 30 13.69 -9.50 -14.68
CA VAL A 30 14.13 -10.59 -15.59
C VAL A 30 14.97 -10.03 -16.73
N VAL A 31 14.54 -8.93 -17.33
CA VAL A 31 15.29 -8.25 -18.41
C VAL A 31 16.63 -7.72 -17.90
N ALA A 32 16.67 -7.17 -16.69
CA ALA A 32 17.92 -6.70 -16.09
C ALA A 32 18.90 -7.86 -15.84
N PHE A 33 18.40 -9.01 -15.40
CA PHE A 33 19.21 -10.21 -15.24
C PHE A 33 19.71 -10.76 -16.59
N GLU A 34 18.86 -10.83 -17.60
CA GLU A 34 19.26 -11.25 -18.95
C GLU A 34 20.37 -10.36 -19.52
N ARG A 35 20.29 -9.04 -19.35
CA ARG A 35 21.35 -8.11 -19.75
C ARG A 35 22.68 -8.42 -19.05
N TYR A 36 22.61 -8.68 -17.74
CA TYR A 36 23.81 -9.07 -16.99
C TYR A 36 24.42 -10.37 -17.53
N ILE A 37 23.60 -11.41 -17.75
CA ILE A 37 24.11 -12.68 -18.32
C ILE A 37 24.78 -12.43 -19.67
N LYS A 38 24.13 -11.71 -20.57
CA LYS A 38 24.69 -11.42 -21.91
C LYS A 38 25.96 -10.57 -21.90
N SER A 39 26.20 -9.81 -20.83
CA SER A 39 27.46 -9.07 -20.66
C SER A 39 28.60 -9.95 -20.16
N GLU A 40 28.29 -11.04 -19.43
CA GLU A 40 29.28 -11.99 -18.93
C GLU A 40 29.57 -13.11 -19.98
N ASP A 41 28.50 -13.62 -20.61
CA ASP A 41 28.54 -14.67 -21.62
C ASP A 41 27.37 -14.51 -22.61
N SER A 42 27.70 -14.13 -23.85
CA SER A 42 26.69 -13.82 -24.87
C SER A 42 25.85 -15.03 -25.33
N ASP A 43 26.39 -16.24 -25.14
CA ASP A 43 25.79 -17.48 -25.64
C ASP A 43 24.80 -18.11 -24.67
N VAL A 44 24.86 -17.73 -23.39
CA VAL A 44 23.98 -18.28 -22.37
C VAL A 44 22.59 -17.69 -22.48
N VAL A 45 21.58 -18.55 -22.59
CA VAL A 45 20.16 -18.19 -22.56
C VAL A 45 19.57 -18.40 -21.16
N LEU A 46 18.44 -17.73 -20.88
CA LEU A 46 17.81 -17.75 -19.55
C LEU A 46 17.44 -19.17 -19.07
N GLU A 47 17.14 -20.07 -19.99
CA GLU A 47 16.77 -21.46 -19.72
C GLU A 47 17.97 -22.32 -19.28
N GLU A 48 19.18 -21.95 -19.63
CA GLU A 48 20.44 -22.67 -19.33
C GLU A 48 21.19 -22.10 -18.13
N VAL A 49 20.65 -21.05 -17.50
CA VAL A 49 21.25 -20.39 -16.35
C VAL A 49 21.35 -21.37 -15.16
N ASN A 50 22.53 -21.40 -14.54
CA ASN A 50 22.80 -22.12 -13.30
C ASN A 50 22.91 -21.14 -12.11
N TYR A 51 23.09 -21.69 -10.89
CA TYR A 51 23.15 -20.85 -9.68
C TYR A 51 24.38 -19.93 -9.63
N SER A 52 25.50 -20.29 -10.29
CA SER A 52 26.70 -19.42 -10.28
C SER A 52 26.45 -18.12 -11.04
N HIS A 53 25.73 -18.14 -12.14
CA HIS A 53 25.32 -16.92 -12.86
C HIS A 53 24.45 -15.99 -11.97
N ILE A 54 23.48 -16.59 -11.26
CA ILE A 54 22.62 -15.81 -10.34
C ILE A 54 23.42 -15.24 -9.18
N ARG A 55 24.37 -16.02 -8.65
CA ARG A 55 25.26 -15.56 -7.58
C ARG A 55 26.14 -14.40 -8.05
N GLY A 56 26.69 -14.48 -9.27
CA GLY A 56 27.45 -13.39 -9.88
C GLY A 56 26.62 -12.11 -9.98
N TRP A 57 25.37 -12.22 -10.44
CA TRP A 57 24.48 -11.06 -10.49
C TRP A 57 24.18 -10.49 -9.11
N ILE A 58 23.94 -11.31 -8.09
CA ILE A 58 23.75 -10.85 -6.71
C ILE A 58 24.98 -10.07 -6.24
N VAL A 59 26.19 -10.58 -6.48
CA VAL A 59 27.45 -9.91 -6.10
C VAL A 59 27.54 -8.57 -6.81
N SER A 60 27.35 -8.53 -8.14
CA SER A 60 27.35 -7.30 -8.93
C SER A 60 26.35 -6.28 -8.42
N LEU A 61 25.11 -6.68 -8.06
CA LEU A 61 24.12 -5.78 -7.50
C LEU A 61 24.55 -5.17 -6.17
N VAL A 62 25.16 -5.98 -5.29
CA VAL A 62 25.64 -5.54 -3.98
C VAL A 62 26.82 -4.59 -4.15
N GLU A 63 27.78 -4.89 -5.01
CA GLU A 63 28.94 -4.04 -5.33
C GLU A 63 28.52 -2.71 -5.92
N ASN A 64 27.45 -2.69 -6.71
CA ASN A 64 26.81 -1.46 -7.21
C ASN A 64 25.96 -0.72 -6.15
N GLY A 65 26.06 -1.08 -4.87
CA GLY A 65 25.41 -0.39 -3.76
C GLY A 65 23.90 -0.65 -3.61
N ILE A 66 23.35 -1.66 -4.30
CA ILE A 66 21.93 -2.01 -4.17
C ILE A 66 21.67 -2.65 -2.81
N ALA A 67 20.77 -2.08 -2.04
CA ALA A 67 20.42 -2.58 -0.71
C ALA A 67 19.90 -4.04 -0.73
N ASN A 68 20.28 -4.86 0.25
CA ASN A 68 19.91 -6.28 0.35
C ASN A 68 18.40 -6.56 0.20
N ASN A 69 17.53 -5.67 0.72
CA ASN A 69 16.09 -5.79 0.52
C ASN A 69 15.69 -5.70 -0.96
N SER A 70 16.32 -4.80 -1.71
CA SER A 70 16.08 -4.63 -3.15
C SER A 70 16.63 -5.80 -3.96
N VAL A 71 17.81 -6.31 -3.59
CA VAL A 71 18.38 -7.53 -4.17
C VAL A 71 17.45 -8.72 -3.93
N ASN A 72 17.00 -8.94 -2.70
CA ASN A 72 16.06 -10.02 -2.35
C ASN A 72 14.74 -9.90 -3.14
N ARG A 73 14.24 -8.69 -3.35
CA ARG A 73 13.05 -8.46 -4.19
C ARG A 73 13.29 -8.88 -5.64
N LYS A 74 14.43 -8.48 -6.22
CA LYS A 74 14.82 -8.86 -7.59
C LYS A 74 14.95 -10.39 -7.71
N ILE A 75 15.56 -11.04 -6.75
CA ILE A 75 15.66 -12.51 -6.73
C ILE A 75 14.28 -13.17 -6.57
N SER A 76 13.34 -12.55 -5.88
CA SER A 76 11.96 -13.04 -5.81
C SER A 76 11.26 -13.01 -7.18
N SER A 77 11.54 -12.01 -8.01
CA SER A 77 11.07 -11.96 -9.41
C SER A 77 11.66 -13.11 -10.23
N LEU A 78 12.97 -13.35 -10.11
CA LEU A 78 13.61 -14.49 -10.77
C LEU A 78 13.08 -15.85 -10.28
N LYS A 79 12.87 -16.01 -8.97
CA LYS A 79 12.23 -17.23 -8.42
C LYS A 79 10.87 -17.49 -9.05
N SER A 80 10.07 -16.43 -9.23
CA SER A 80 8.78 -16.54 -9.89
C SER A 80 8.92 -16.94 -11.37
N PHE A 81 9.87 -16.34 -12.08
CA PHE A 81 10.16 -16.65 -13.49
C PHE A 81 10.61 -18.10 -13.67
N TYR A 82 11.62 -18.55 -12.94
CA TYR A 82 12.11 -19.93 -13.02
C TYR A 82 11.07 -20.97 -12.57
N LYS A 83 10.20 -20.61 -11.63
CA LYS A 83 9.05 -21.46 -11.27
C LYS A 83 8.04 -21.57 -12.41
N PHE A 84 7.86 -20.50 -13.20
CA PHE A 84 7.04 -20.54 -14.41
C PHE A 84 7.68 -21.43 -15.48
N LEU A 85 8.99 -21.27 -15.77
CA LEU A 85 9.71 -22.12 -16.74
C LEU A 85 9.66 -23.61 -16.36
N LEU A 86 9.82 -23.94 -15.08
CA LEU A 86 9.69 -25.30 -14.57
C LEU A 86 8.27 -25.86 -14.79
N ARG A 87 7.22 -25.05 -14.50
CA ARG A 87 5.83 -25.44 -14.69
C ARG A 87 5.46 -25.64 -16.16
N SER A 88 6.01 -24.82 -17.04
CA SER A 88 5.83 -24.93 -18.51
C SER A 88 6.78 -25.95 -19.17
N LYS A 89 7.53 -26.72 -18.35
CA LYS A 89 8.46 -27.77 -18.80
C LYS A 89 9.56 -27.25 -19.74
N GLN A 90 9.92 -25.97 -19.65
CA GLN A 90 11.03 -25.40 -20.40
C GLN A 90 12.39 -25.66 -19.73
N ILE A 91 12.37 -25.97 -18.43
CA ILE A 91 13.52 -26.40 -17.64
C ILE A 91 13.14 -27.58 -16.76
N GLU A 92 14.11 -28.43 -16.39
CA GLU A 92 13.89 -29.55 -15.48
C GLU A 92 14.07 -29.16 -14.01
N PHE A 93 14.97 -28.24 -13.73
CA PHE A 93 15.31 -27.79 -12.37
C PHE A 93 15.40 -26.28 -12.30
N THR A 94 14.93 -25.71 -11.18
CA THR A 94 15.13 -24.28 -10.95
C THR A 94 16.52 -23.99 -10.39
N PRO A 95 17.29 -23.06 -10.97
CA PRO A 95 18.62 -22.71 -10.46
C PRO A 95 18.58 -22.05 -9.07
N LEU A 96 17.41 -21.64 -8.59
CA LEU A 96 17.21 -20.97 -7.31
C LEU A 96 16.69 -21.91 -6.19
N GLN A 97 16.69 -23.23 -6.39
CA GLN A 97 16.12 -24.18 -5.43
C GLN A 97 16.74 -24.07 -4.02
N LYS A 98 18.06 -23.94 -3.93
CA LYS A 98 18.82 -23.86 -2.68
C LYS A 98 19.16 -22.43 -2.26
N HIS A 99 18.64 -21.41 -2.98
CA HIS A 99 19.00 -20.02 -2.68
C HIS A 99 18.41 -19.54 -1.35
N LYS A 100 19.28 -19.01 -0.48
CA LYS A 100 18.92 -18.33 0.76
C LYS A 100 18.99 -16.81 0.54
N SER A 101 17.94 -16.11 0.98
CA SER A 101 17.91 -14.64 0.91
C SER A 101 19.04 -13.99 1.72
N LEU A 102 19.51 -12.84 1.24
CA LEU A 102 20.49 -12.03 1.96
C LEU A 102 19.91 -11.57 3.30
N LYS A 103 20.76 -11.54 4.33
CA LYS A 103 20.39 -10.98 5.63
C LYS A 103 20.03 -9.50 5.48
N THR A 104 18.92 -9.10 6.05
CA THR A 104 18.46 -7.72 6.06
C THR A 104 18.19 -7.26 7.49
N GLU A 105 18.52 -6.02 7.77
CA GLU A 105 18.16 -5.42 9.06
C GLU A 105 16.63 -5.27 9.13
N LYS A 106 16.05 -5.78 10.20
CA LYS A 106 14.65 -5.51 10.53
C LYS A 106 14.57 -4.12 11.17
N LYS A 107 14.36 -3.09 10.36
CA LYS A 107 14.08 -1.75 10.90
C LYS A 107 12.67 -1.77 11.50
N VAL A 108 12.60 -1.72 12.83
CA VAL A 108 11.33 -1.56 13.54
C VAL A 108 10.76 -0.20 13.14
N GLN A 109 9.53 -0.20 12.63
CA GLN A 109 8.82 1.04 12.38
C GLN A 109 8.25 1.55 13.70
N VAL A 110 8.71 2.71 14.15
CA VAL A 110 8.18 3.36 15.34
C VAL A 110 6.89 4.09 14.95
N PRO A 111 5.75 3.76 15.57
CA PRO A 111 4.50 4.47 15.32
C PRO A 111 4.60 5.92 15.78
N PHE A 112 3.78 6.81 15.24
CA PHE A 112 3.61 8.15 15.79
C PHE A 112 2.96 8.05 17.18
N SER A 113 3.32 8.94 18.09
CA SER A 113 2.63 9.06 19.36
C SER A 113 1.27 9.76 19.17
N GLU A 114 0.36 9.60 20.14
CA GLU A 114 -0.93 10.31 20.13
C GLU A 114 -0.72 11.81 20.10
N LYS A 115 0.28 12.32 20.83
CA LYS A 115 0.65 13.74 20.82
C LYS A 115 1.10 14.20 19.42
N GLU A 116 2.01 13.49 18.74
CA GLU A 116 2.44 13.86 17.37
C GLU A 116 1.25 13.89 16.39
N LEU A 117 0.27 13.02 16.59
CA LEU A 117 -0.95 13.01 15.76
C LEU A 117 -1.87 14.18 16.12
N GLN A 118 -2.06 14.45 17.41
CA GLN A 118 -2.84 15.59 17.87
C GLN A 118 -2.23 16.89 17.34
N ASP A 119 -0.92 17.08 17.50
CA ASP A 119 -0.20 18.26 16.98
C ASP A 119 -0.47 18.44 15.47
N VAL A 120 -0.42 17.35 14.67
CA VAL A 120 -0.71 17.44 13.21
C VAL A 120 -2.18 17.76 12.94
N MET A 121 -3.12 17.27 13.74
CA MET A 121 -4.55 17.39 13.45
C MET A 121 -5.17 18.68 13.98
N THR A 122 -4.61 19.24 15.07
CA THR A 122 -5.18 20.39 15.77
C THR A 122 -4.26 21.61 15.81
N ASP A 123 -2.95 21.41 15.99
CA ASP A 123 -2.01 22.50 16.28
C ASP A 123 -1.36 23.07 15.01
N ILE A 124 -1.32 22.28 13.92
CA ILE A 124 -0.90 22.80 12.62
C ILE A 124 -2.07 23.56 12.00
N GLU A 125 -1.80 24.78 11.59
CA GLU A 125 -2.76 25.61 10.86
C GLU A 125 -2.92 25.08 9.42
N TYR A 126 -4.13 24.62 9.10
CA TYR A 126 -4.54 24.30 7.74
C TYR A 126 -5.24 25.51 7.15
N SER A 127 -4.87 25.92 5.93
CA SER A 127 -5.57 26.99 5.24
C SER A 127 -7.06 26.65 5.08
N ASP A 128 -7.94 27.67 5.24
CA ASP A 128 -9.39 27.48 5.08
C ASP A 128 -9.78 27.61 3.61
N ASP A 129 -9.17 26.77 2.78
CA ASP A 129 -9.38 26.64 1.36
C ASP A 129 -9.48 25.14 0.96
N PHE A 130 -9.69 24.90 -0.32
CA PHE A 130 -9.76 23.54 -0.85
C PHE A 130 -8.50 22.72 -0.52
N GLU A 131 -7.31 23.32 -0.61
CA GLU A 131 -6.05 22.60 -0.39
C GLU A 131 -5.85 22.20 1.06
N GLY A 132 -6.05 23.13 1.99
CA GLY A 132 -5.91 22.85 3.42
C GLY A 132 -6.92 21.82 3.90
N ILE A 133 -8.18 21.97 3.52
CA ILE A 133 -9.25 21.01 3.90
C ILE A 133 -8.98 19.63 3.28
N ARG A 134 -8.57 19.55 2.00
CA ARG A 134 -8.16 18.29 1.36
C ARG A 134 -7.01 17.61 2.12
N ASN A 135 -5.97 18.38 2.45
CA ASN A 135 -4.79 17.86 3.11
C ASN A 135 -5.14 17.28 4.48
N ARG A 136 -5.98 18.00 5.23
CA ARG A 136 -6.49 17.53 6.53
C ARG A 136 -7.31 16.26 6.38
N VAL A 137 -8.24 16.18 5.40
CA VAL A 137 -9.03 14.97 5.12
C VAL A 137 -8.13 13.76 4.81
N ILE A 138 -7.08 13.94 4.02
CA ILE A 138 -6.16 12.85 3.69
C ILE A 138 -5.48 12.30 4.95
N ILE A 139 -4.99 13.16 5.83
CA ILE A 139 -4.32 12.76 7.07
C ILE A 139 -5.32 12.09 8.02
N GLU A 140 -6.49 12.70 8.21
CA GLU A 140 -7.56 12.17 9.03
C GLU A 140 -8.00 10.78 8.58
N LEU A 141 -8.26 10.58 7.28
CA LEU A 141 -8.63 9.29 6.73
C LEU A 141 -7.56 8.21 6.95
N PHE A 142 -6.28 8.54 6.78
CA PHE A 142 -5.22 7.57 7.07
C PHE A 142 -5.18 7.14 8.52
N TYR A 143 -5.31 8.09 9.43
CA TYR A 143 -5.24 7.78 10.85
C TYR A 143 -6.50 7.11 11.37
N THR A 144 -7.68 7.57 10.96
CA THR A 144 -8.94 7.02 11.48
C THR A 144 -9.34 5.69 10.83
N THR A 145 -8.87 5.39 9.63
CA THR A 145 -9.29 4.15 8.93
C THR A 145 -8.18 3.14 8.72
N GLY A 146 -6.92 3.54 8.89
CA GLY A 146 -5.77 2.69 8.62
C GLY A 146 -5.68 2.17 7.17
N MET A 147 -6.39 2.81 6.22
CA MET A 147 -6.39 2.35 4.83
C MET A 147 -5.02 2.45 4.16
N ARG A 148 -4.82 1.67 3.09
CA ARG A 148 -3.60 1.74 2.28
C ARG A 148 -3.61 2.99 1.39
N ARG A 149 -2.43 3.51 1.04
CA ARG A 149 -2.30 4.66 0.12
C ARG A 149 -3.07 4.46 -1.19
N ALA A 150 -2.95 3.31 -1.80
CA ALA A 150 -3.66 3.00 -3.05
C ALA A 150 -5.20 2.95 -2.86
N GLU A 151 -5.67 2.52 -1.68
CA GLU A 151 -7.08 2.50 -1.32
C GLU A 151 -7.63 3.93 -1.20
N LEU A 152 -6.94 4.83 -0.48
CA LEU A 152 -7.33 6.24 -0.37
C LEU A 152 -7.39 6.92 -1.74
N ILE A 153 -6.36 6.75 -2.56
CA ILE A 153 -6.28 7.33 -3.90
C ILE A 153 -7.39 6.80 -4.82
N GLY A 154 -7.80 5.55 -4.60
CA GLY A 154 -8.87 4.88 -5.36
C GLY A 154 -10.28 5.12 -4.83
N LEU A 155 -10.46 5.88 -3.74
CA LEU A 155 -11.80 6.17 -3.21
C LEU A 155 -12.63 6.93 -4.23
N LYS A 156 -13.86 6.47 -4.44
CA LYS A 156 -14.87 7.15 -5.24
C LYS A 156 -15.81 7.96 -4.33
N VAL A 157 -16.48 8.94 -4.88
CA VAL A 157 -17.53 9.70 -4.18
C VAL A 157 -18.60 8.75 -3.63
N GLY A 158 -19.05 7.79 -4.44
CA GLY A 158 -20.03 6.77 -4.03
C GLY A 158 -19.47 5.69 -3.07
N SER A 159 -18.19 5.75 -2.68
CA SER A 159 -17.63 4.87 -1.66
C SER A 159 -17.96 5.32 -0.24
N TYR A 160 -18.38 6.57 -0.06
CA TYR A 160 -18.76 7.12 1.23
C TYR A 160 -20.29 7.12 1.38
N ASP A 161 -20.77 6.38 2.36
CA ASP A 161 -22.16 6.38 2.80
C ASP A 161 -22.26 7.28 4.04
N SER A 162 -22.78 8.50 3.84
CA SER A 162 -22.94 9.48 4.92
C SER A 162 -24.04 9.11 5.91
N GLY A 163 -25.07 8.38 5.45
CA GLY A 163 -26.17 7.94 6.32
C GLY A 163 -25.74 6.88 7.32
N ASN A 164 -24.92 5.94 6.88
CA ASN A 164 -24.38 4.88 7.73
C ASN A 164 -22.99 5.20 8.30
N GLN A 165 -22.40 6.34 7.94
CA GLN A 165 -21.01 6.71 8.30
C GLN A 165 -20.03 5.57 8.02
N THR A 166 -19.98 5.13 6.77
CA THR A 166 -19.09 4.06 6.35
C THR A 166 -18.37 4.40 5.05
N LEU A 167 -17.15 3.87 4.92
CA LEU A 167 -16.35 3.93 3.70
C LEU A 167 -16.14 2.53 3.14
N LYS A 168 -16.55 2.31 1.92
CA LYS A 168 -16.29 1.09 1.16
C LYS A 168 -14.96 1.22 0.45
N VAL A 169 -13.98 0.39 0.79
CA VAL A 169 -12.65 0.40 0.20
C VAL A 169 -12.37 -0.87 -0.59
N LEU A 170 -11.71 -0.71 -1.73
CA LEU A 170 -11.31 -1.80 -2.60
C LEU A 170 -9.85 -2.16 -2.32
N GLY A 171 -9.64 -3.33 -1.71
CA GLY A 171 -8.33 -3.84 -1.35
C GLY A 171 -7.68 -4.70 -2.46
N LYS A 172 -6.59 -5.36 -2.09
CA LYS A 172 -5.87 -6.27 -2.98
C LYS A 172 -6.77 -7.40 -3.50
N ARG A 173 -6.67 -7.75 -4.79
CA ARG A 173 -7.49 -8.76 -5.49
C ARG A 173 -8.98 -8.42 -5.54
N ASN A 174 -9.31 -7.13 -5.66
CA ASN A 174 -10.70 -6.64 -5.70
C ASN A 174 -11.57 -7.06 -4.49
N LYS A 175 -10.95 -7.32 -3.34
CA LYS A 175 -11.72 -7.58 -2.12
C LYS A 175 -12.18 -6.25 -1.53
N GLU A 176 -13.48 -6.13 -1.37
CA GLU A 176 -14.09 -4.98 -0.71
C GLU A 176 -14.14 -5.19 0.81
N ARG A 177 -14.01 -4.10 1.55
CA ARG A 177 -14.34 -4.04 2.97
C ARG A 177 -14.99 -2.72 3.31
N ILE A 178 -15.79 -2.73 4.36
CA ILE A 178 -16.45 -1.55 4.90
C ILE A 178 -15.66 -1.09 6.12
N LEU A 179 -15.35 0.21 6.16
CA LEU A 179 -14.67 0.84 7.28
C LEU A 179 -15.63 1.82 7.94
N PRO A 180 -15.78 1.81 9.28
CA PRO A 180 -16.52 2.84 9.98
C PRO A 180 -15.80 4.19 9.85
N VAL A 181 -16.56 5.27 9.94
CA VAL A 181 -16.08 6.66 9.89
C VAL A 181 -16.51 7.35 11.18
N LEU A 182 -15.56 7.95 11.89
CA LEU A 182 -15.84 8.74 13.11
C LEU A 182 -16.59 10.01 12.76
N ASP A 183 -17.35 10.55 13.71
CA ASP A 183 -18.16 11.78 13.55
C ASP A 183 -17.29 12.96 13.12
N CYS A 184 -16.13 13.17 13.74
CA CYS A 184 -15.18 14.22 13.38
C CYS A 184 -14.69 14.08 11.92
N THR A 185 -14.44 12.85 11.47
CA THR A 185 -14.04 12.56 10.08
C THR A 185 -15.21 12.79 9.11
N ALA A 186 -16.44 12.44 9.50
CA ALA A 186 -17.64 12.66 8.70
C ALA A 186 -17.93 14.15 8.50
N LEU A 187 -17.80 14.96 9.55
CA LEU A 187 -17.91 16.42 9.49
C LEU A 187 -16.85 17.02 8.56
N LEU A 188 -15.60 16.57 8.69
CA LEU A 188 -14.52 17.05 7.84
C LEU A 188 -14.70 16.65 6.37
N LEU A 189 -15.18 15.43 6.11
CA LEU A 189 -15.54 14.99 4.76
C LEU A 189 -16.67 15.84 4.16
N SER A 190 -17.67 16.17 4.96
CA SER A 190 -18.78 17.03 4.51
C SER A 190 -18.28 18.44 4.15
N LYS A 191 -17.40 19.02 4.97
CA LYS A 191 -16.73 20.30 4.67
C LYS A 191 -15.91 20.19 3.38
N TYR A 192 -15.11 19.14 3.25
CA TYR A 192 -14.33 18.90 2.02
C TYR A 192 -15.20 18.81 0.78
N MET A 193 -16.34 18.11 0.84
CA MET A 193 -17.26 17.98 -0.30
C MET A 193 -17.86 19.32 -0.73
N MET A 194 -18.05 20.28 0.20
CA MET A 194 -18.45 21.64 -0.16
C MET A 194 -17.37 22.36 -0.96
N TYR A 195 -16.13 22.35 -0.47
CA TYR A 195 -15.00 22.97 -1.18
C TYR A 195 -14.71 22.28 -2.52
N ARG A 196 -14.84 20.94 -2.57
CA ARG A 196 -14.67 20.17 -3.81
C ARG A 196 -15.62 20.59 -4.91
N LYS A 197 -16.87 20.92 -4.56
CA LYS A 197 -17.89 21.39 -5.51
C LYS A 197 -17.59 22.79 -6.07
N GLN A 198 -16.76 23.58 -5.40
CA GLN A 198 -16.37 24.93 -5.80
C GLN A 198 -15.17 24.94 -6.77
N LEU A 199 -14.55 23.78 -7.04
CA LEU A 199 -13.49 23.70 -8.03
C LEU A 199 -14.03 24.08 -9.41
N GLU A 200 -13.30 24.93 -10.12
CA GLU A 200 -13.67 25.37 -11.50
C GLU A 200 -13.73 24.19 -12.47
N ILE A 201 -12.84 23.21 -12.30
CA ILE A 201 -12.75 22.00 -13.12
C ILE A 201 -12.73 20.78 -12.22
N ILE A 202 -13.56 19.79 -12.51
CA ILE A 202 -13.56 18.47 -11.88
C ILE A 202 -13.38 17.43 -13.00
N ALA A 203 -12.12 17.16 -13.33
CA ALA A 203 -11.78 16.23 -14.41
C ALA A 203 -12.11 14.76 -14.04
N ASP A 204 -11.78 14.34 -12.80
CA ASP A 204 -12.04 12.99 -12.30
C ASP A 204 -13.26 13.00 -11.34
N ALA A 205 -14.46 13.25 -11.88
CA ALA A 205 -15.70 13.47 -11.12
C ALA A 205 -16.02 12.31 -10.14
N ASP A 206 -15.73 11.08 -10.52
CA ASP A 206 -15.98 9.89 -9.70
C ASP A 206 -15.05 9.79 -8.49
N MET A 207 -13.87 10.42 -8.53
CA MET A 207 -12.87 10.27 -7.47
C MET A 207 -13.19 11.16 -6.28
N LEU A 208 -13.09 10.60 -5.07
CA LEU A 208 -13.37 11.36 -3.85
C LEU A 208 -12.30 12.43 -3.63
N ILE A 209 -11.01 12.08 -3.68
CA ILE A 209 -9.91 12.98 -3.37
C ILE A 209 -9.27 13.50 -4.65
N LEU A 210 -9.32 14.83 -4.83
CA LEU A 210 -8.83 15.54 -6.01
C LEU A 210 -7.65 16.46 -5.68
N ASN A 211 -6.84 16.75 -6.68
CA ASN A 211 -5.90 17.87 -6.66
C ASN A 211 -6.59 19.18 -7.09
N THR A 212 -5.89 20.30 -7.06
CA THR A 212 -6.41 21.64 -7.45
C THR A 212 -6.84 21.74 -8.91
N ARG A 213 -6.37 20.85 -9.78
CA ARG A 213 -6.76 20.78 -11.19
C ARG A 213 -7.95 19.85 -11.42
N GLY A 214 -8.62 19.39 -10.36
CA GLY A 214 -9.75 18.48 -10.44
C GLY A 214 -9.43 17.05 -10.83
N ASN A 215 -8.17 16.66 -10.89
CA ASN A 215 -7.75 15.29 -11.17
C ASN A 215 -7.53 14.52 -9.87
N LYS A 216 -7.60 13.20 -9.95
CA LYS A 216 -7.22 12.26 -8.91
C LYS A 216 -5.81 12.56 -8.37
N VAL A 217 -5.63 12.51 -7.05
CA VAL A 217 -4.31 12.69 -6.43
C VAL A 217 -3.36 11.54 -6.77
N SER A 218 -2.07 11.85 -6.92
CA SER A 218 -1.03 10.84 -7.19
C SER A 218 -0.45 10.24 -5.91
N GLU A 219 0.15 9.05 -6.03
CA GLU A 219 0.85 8.41 -4.93
C GLU A 219 1.99 9.25 -4.35
N SER A 220 2.74 9.93 -5.23
CA SER A 220 3.84 10.80 -4.85
C SER A 220 3.35 12.06 -4.13
N PHE A 221 2.19 12.61 -4.53
CA PHE A 221 1.57 13.73 -3.83
C PHE A 221 1.23 13.35 -2.40
N VAL A 222 0.51 12.25 -2.21
CA VAL A 222 0.11 11.77 -0.87
C VAL A 222 1.32 11.49 0.01
N TYR A 223 2.38 10.88 -0.55
CA TYR A 223 3.61 10.63 0.19
C TYR A 223 4.28 11.93 0.65
N ARG A 224 4.45 12.91 -0.25
CA ARG A 224 5.06 14.20 0.09
C ARG A 224 4.24 14.97 1.11
N LEU A 225 2.91 14.95 0.99
CA LEU A 225 2.00 15.58 1.94
C LEU A 225 2.21 15.04 3.36
N ILE A 226 2.14 13.73 3.54
CA ILE A 226 2.35 13.11 4.86
C ILE A 226 3.74 13.43 5.39
N ASN A 227 4.77 13.33 4.55
CA ASN A 227 6.13 13.63 4.98
C ASN A 227 6.29 15.10 5.40
N SER A 228 5.69 16.03 4.66
CA SER A 228 5.75 17.47 4.97
C SER A 228 5.12 17.77 6.32
N TYR A 229 3.85 17.41 6.53
CA TYR A 229 3.13 17.71 7.77
C TYR A 229 3.78 17.06 9.00
N PHE A 230 4.14 15.78 8.90
CA PHE A 230 4.78 15.11 10.03
C PHE A 230 6.25 15.48 10.25
N SER A 231 6.89 16.18 9.32
CA SER A 231 8.24 16.71 9.54
C SER A 231 8.29 17.91 10.46
N VAL A 232 7.18 18.60 10.63
CA VAL A 232 7.05 19.72 11.56
C VAL A 232 7.02 19.24 13.01
N VAL A 233 6.31 18.13 13.28
CA VAL A 233 6.00 17.66 14.65
C VAL A 233 6.83 16.45 15.08
N SER A 234 7.52 15.78 14.19
CA SER A 234 8.17 14.51 14.49
C SER A 234 9.62 14.47 13.98
N GLY A 235 10.54 14.11 14.87
CA GLY A 235 11.96 13.83 14.51
C GLY A 235 12.19 12.44 13.90
N LYS A 236 11.15 11.61 13.71
CA LYS A 236 11.28 10.26 13.17
C LYS A 236 11.81 10.27 11.73
N VAL A 237 12.70 9.32 11.40
CA VAL A 237 13.30 9.20 10.06
C VAL A 237 12.27 8.84 8.99
N LYS A 238 11.29 8.00 9.32
CA LYS A 238 10.23 7.59 8.38
C LYS A 238 8.90 8.23 8.73
N LYS A 239 8.38 9.00 7.77
CA LYS A 239 7.07 9.64 7.83
C LYS A 239 6.33 9.30 6.55
N SER A 240 5.41 8.34 6.61
CA SER A 240 4.76 7.82 5.40
C SER A 240 3.36 7.29 5.70
N PRO A 241 2.50 7.12 4.69
CA PRO A 241 1.20 6.48 4.85
C PRO A 241 1.26 5.09 5.52
N HIS A 242 2.34 4.33 5.31
CA HIS A 242 2.52 3.04 5.97
C HIS A 242 2.77 3.17 7.47
N VAL A 243 3.49 4.21 7.90
CA VAL A 243 3.69 4.48 9.33
C VAL A 243 2.37 4.88 9.98
N LEU A 244 1.55 5.72 9.33
CA LEU A 244 0.21 6.09 9.83
C LEU A 244 -0.69 4.87 9.99
N ARG A 245 -0.70 3.96 9.01
CA ARG A 245 -1.45 2.72 9.13
C ARG A 245 -0.92 1.82 10.26
N HIS A 246 0.38 1.77 10.47
CA HIS A 246 0.97 1.06 11.61
C HIS A 246 0.58 1.71 12.93
N THR A 247 0.59 3.05 12.98
CA THR A 247 0.16 3.85 14.13
C THR A 247 -1.30 3.59 14.48
N PHE A 248 -2.20 3.62 13.48
CA PHE A 248 -3.61 3.26 13.67
C PHE A 248 -3.76 1.89 14.34
N ALA A 249 -3.08 0.86 13.80
CA ALA A 249 -3.16 -0.49 14.37
C ALA A 249 -2.64 -0.54 15.81
N THR A 250 -1.51 0.12 16.08
CA THR A 250 -0.87 0.12 17.41
C THR A 250 -1.73 0.83 18.44
N HIS A 251 -2.30 1.99 18.08
CA HIS A 251 -3.15 2.76 19.00
C HIS A 251 -4.44 2.01 19.34
N LEU A 252 -5.11 1.40 18.35
CA LEU A 252 -6.29 0.59 18.63
C LEU A 252 -5.97 -0.57 19.58
N LEU A 253 -4.87 -1.31 19.34
CA LEU A 253 -4.45 -2.41 20.21
C LEU A 253 -4.11 -1.93 21.63
N ASN A 254 -3.40 -0.81 21.76
CA ASN A 254 -3.04 -0.24 23.06
C ASN A 254 -4.29 0.22 23.85
N ASN A 255 -5.35 0.63 23.14
CA ASN A 255 -6.60 1.07 23.75
C ASN A 255 -7.64 -0.08 23.86
N GLY A 256 -7.17 -1.32 23.80
CA GLY A 256 -7.97 -2.49 24.14
C GLY A 256 -8.74 -3.15 23.00
N ALA A 257 -8.58 -2.68 21.73
CA ALA A 257 -9.16 -3.41 20.61
C ALA A 257 -8.54 -4.79 20.48
N ASP A 258 -9.36 -5.80 20.22
CA ASP A 258 -8.84 -7.12 19.96
C ASP A 258 -8.12 -7.23 18.60
N LEU A 259 -7.16 -8.15 18.52
CA LEU A 259 -6.30 -8.31 17.34
C LEU A 259 -7.09 -8.69 16.07
N ASN A 260 -8.20 -9.41 16.19
CA ASN A 260 -9.00 -9.86 15.04
C ASN A 260 -9.77 -8.70 14.44
N SER A 261 -10.40 -7.86 15.27
CA SER A 261 -11.06 -6.62 14.85
C SER A 261 -10.09 -5.68 14.14
N VAL A 262 -8.87 -5.51 14.67
CA VAL A 262 -7.84 -4.68 14.01
C VAL A 262 -7.40 -5.29 12.68
N LYS A 263 -7.21 -6.60 12.58
CA LYS A 263 -6.90 -7.29 11.31
C LYS A 263 -8.02 -7.13 10.29
N GLU A 264 -9.26 -7.18 10.72
CA GLU A 264 -10.45 -7.00 9.87
C GLU A 264 -10.51 -5.58 9.30
N LEU A 265 -10.40 -4.56 10.14
CA LEU A 265 -10.31 -3.15 9.72
C LEU A 265 -9.18 -2.94 8.72
N LEU A 266 -8.03 -3.57 8.94
CA LEU A 266 -6.89 -3.46 8.05
C LEU A 266 -7.02 -4.29 6.76
N GLY A 267 -7.93 -5.26 6.67
CA GLY A 267 -8.09 -6.13 5.51
C GLY A 267 -6.85 -7.01 5.29
N HIS A 268 -6.39 -7.70 6.33
CA HIS A 268 -5.32 -8.70 6.24
C HIS A 268 -5.87 -10.03 5.72
N ALA A 269 -5.36 -10.53 4.61
CA ALA A 269 -5.87 -11.66 3.82
C ALA A 269 -5.62 -13.06 4.42
N SER A 270 -5.34 -13.23 5.70
CA SER A 270 -4.88 -14.51 6.26
C SER A 270 -5.92 -15.28 7.12
N LEU A 271 -7.20 -14.96 7.03
CA LEU A 271 -8.24 -15.87 7.52
C LEU A 271 -9.34 -15.94 6.47
N SER A 272 -9.56 -17.16 6.01
CA SER A 272 -10.58 -17.73 5.13
C SER A 272 -11.75 -16.83 4.71
N SER A 273 -12.00 -16.87 3.39
CA SER A 273 -13.30 -16.67 2.75
C SER A 273 -14.02 -15.35 2.99
N THR A 274 -14.55 -14.81 1.92
CA THR A 274 -15.58 -13.77 1.85
C THR A 274 -16.47 -13.78 3.10
N GLN A 275 -16.08 -13.02 4.14
CA GLN A 275 -17.01 -12.74 5.23
C GLN A 275 -18.09 -11.85 4.63
N ILE A 276 -19.28 -12.40 4.49
CA ILE A 276 -20.50 -11.65 4.27
C ILE A 276 -20.68 -10.84 5.56
N TYR A 277 -20.45 -9.54 5.50
CA TYR A 277 -20.73 -8.64 6.62
C TYR A 277 -22.21 -8.71 6.93
N THR A 278 -22.57 -9.39 8.00
CA THR A 278 -23.92 -9.29 8.58
C THR A 278 -24.05 -7.95 9.30
N HIS A 279 -25.25 -7.40 9.40
CA HIS A 279 -25.50 -6.17 10.14
C HIS A 279 -24.97 -6.25 11.60
N SER A 280 -25.04 -7.42 12.21
CA SER A 280 -24.53 -7.66 13.57
C SER A 280 -23.01 -7.55 13.67
N SER A 281 -22.25 -8.11 12.72
CA SER A 281 -20.78 -8.06 12.73
C SER A 281 -20.26 -6.65 12.46
N LEU A 282 -20.95 -5.87 11.62
CA LEU A 282 -20.59 -4.48 11.37
C LEU A 282 -20.87 -3.58 12.59
N ALA A 283 -21.97 -3.80 13.30
CA ALA A 283 -22.30 -3.07 14.51
C ALA A 283 -21.28 -3.33 15.64
N GLU A 284 -20.88 -4.59 15.82
CA GLU A 284 -19.85 -4.98 16.78
C GLU A 284 -18.49 -4.37 16.44
N LEU A 285 -18.10 -4.42 15.18
CA LEU A 285 -16.85 -3.83 14.69
C LEU A 285 -16.85 -2.30 14.90
N LYS A 286 -17.96 -1.62 14.62
CA LYS A 286 -18.14 -0.17 14.91
C LYS A 286 -17.99 0.12 16.40
N LYS A 287 -18.58 -0.70 17.26
CA LYS A 287 -18.48 -0.51 18.71
C LYS A 287 -17.04 -0.61 19.17
N VAL A 288 -16.33 -1.69 18.84
CA VAL A 288 -14.91 -1.88 19.19
C VAL A 288 -14.06 -0.72 18.66
N TYR A 289 -14.32 -0.30 17.43
CA TYR A 289 -13.60 0.80 16.81
C TYR A 289 -13.84 2.12 17.53
N ASN A 290 -15.09 2.47 17.82
CA ASN A 290 -15.43 3.70 18.51
C ASN A 290 -14.88 3.72 19.95
N ASP A 291 -14.96 2.61 20.66
CA ASP A 291 -14.50 2.52 22.06
C ASP A 291 -12.96 2.58 22.17
N SER A 292 -12.24 2.13 21.14
CA SER A 292 -10.77 2.00 21.19
C SER A 292 -10.01 3.06 20.38
N HIS A 293 -10.69 3.86 19.54
CA HIS A 293 -9.98 4.84 18.71
C HIS A 293 -9.73 6.14 19.49
N PRO A 294 -8.44 6.61 19.67
CA PRO A 294 -8.12 7.80 20.46
C PRO A 294 -8.85 9.06 20.00
N ARG A 295 -9.09 9.17 18.70
CA ARG A 295 -9.76 10.32 18.09
C ARG A 295 -11.24 10.44 18.43
N ASN A 296 -11.86 9.35 18.88
CA ASN A 296 -13.25 9.35 19.35
C ASN A 296 -13.36 9.68 20.86
N GLN A 297 -12.28 9.43 21.62
CA GLN A 297 -12.24 9.70 23.07
C GLN A 297 -11.90 11.16 23.36
N ASN A 298 -11.29 11.86 22.40
CA ASN A 298 -10.91 13.27 22.50
C ASN A 298 -11.90 14.13 21.69
N ASP A 299 -13.19 14.12 22.06
CA ASP A 299 -14.13 15.18 21.67
C ASP A 299 -13.74 16.46 22.43
N LEU A 300 -12.72 17.15 21.88
CA LEU A 300 -12.35 18.50 22.26
C LEU A 300 -12.22 19.35 21.00
#